data_bb66cb95d478e35795933de400be1471
#
_entry.id   bb66cb95d478e35795933de400be1471
#
_cell.length_a   1.000
_cell.length_b   1.000
_cell.length_c   1.000
_cell.angle_alpha   90.00
_cell.angle_beta   90.00
_cell.angle_gamma   90.00
#
_symmetry.space_group_name_H-M   'P 1'
#
loop_
_entity.id
_entity.type
_entity.pdbx_description
1 polymer ?
#
loop_
_entity_poly.entity_id
_entity_poly.type
_entity_poly.pdbx_seq_one_letter_code
_entity_poly.pdbx_strand_id
1 'polypeptide(L)'
;MSLFPLSTTGRGPSTWDGCANHWMPQEINMTQDIALWRSNDGLSEDERKIVMRNLGFFSTADSLVANNLVLSIYRLITNPECRQYLLRQAFEEAIHTHAYQYCIESLGMDEGEIFNMYREVLRWPRKQPGH
;
A
#
# COMPACT_ATOMS: atom_id res chain seq x y z
N MET A 1 -14.30 7.05 7.34
CA MET A 1 -12.94 7.02 7.91
C MET A 1 -12.43 8.46 7.93
N SER A 2 -12.37 9.09 9.09
CA SER A 2 -11.90 10.48 9.19
C SER A 2 -10.39 10.49 8.98
N LEU A 3 -9.95 11.08 7.88
CA LEU A 3 -8.51 11.24 7.58
C LEU A 3 -7.80 12.23 8.50
N PHE A 4 -8.54 12.96 9.34
CA PHE A 4 -7.98 13.96 10.22
C PHE A 4 -8.78 14.04 11.52
N PRO A 5 -8.31 13.46 12.61
CA PRO A 5 -8.67 13.99 13.91
C PRO A 5 -7.83 15.25 14.12
N LEU A 6 -8.28 16.37 13.58
CA LEU A 6 -7.85 17.68 14.06
C LEU A 6 -8.45 17.83 15.45
N SER A 7 -7.77 17.35 16.47
CA SER A 7 -8.12 17.73 17.82
C SER A 7 -7.66 19.15 18.00
N THR A 8 -8.61 20.03 18.28
CA THR A 8 -8.40 21.42 18.69
C THR A 8 -7.61 21.55 20.00
N THR A 9 -7.13 20.45 20.58
CA THR A 9 -6.38 20.39 21.85
C THR A 9 -4.89 20.08 21.66
N GLY A 10 -4.34 20.17 20.45
CA GLY A 10 -2.88 20.05 20.21
C GLY A 10 -2.28 18.65 20.42
N ARG A 11 -3.09 17.61 20.64
CA ARG A 11 -2.65 16.22 20.80
C ARG A 11 -3.39 15.28 19.84
N GLY A 12 -3.45 15.62 18.57
CA GLY A 12 -3.74 14.64 17.52
C GLY A 12 -2.58 13.68 17.34
N PRO A 13 -2.76 12.51 16.64
CA PRO A 13 -1.63 11.66 16.27
C PRO A 13 -0.63 12.53 15.52
N SER A 14 0.49 12.81 16.18
CA SER A 14 1.48 13.73 15.66
C SER A 14 2.34 13.02 14.60
N THR A 15 2.98 13.82 13.75
CA THR A 15 4.05 13.33 12.85
C THR A 15 5.08 12.52 13.63
N TRP A 16 5.33 12.88 14.88
CA TRP A 16 6.27 12.22 15.79
C TRP A 16 5.80 10.84 16.25
N ASP A 17 4.51 10.63 16.46
CA ASP A 17 3.96 9.29 16.77
C ASP A 17 4.16 8.35 15.58
N GLY A 18 3.97 8.84 14.35
CA GLY A 18 4.30 8.10 13.14
C GLY A 18 5.79 7.74 13.06
N CYS A 19 6.68 8.66 13.43
CA CYS A 19 8.10 8.40 13.48
C CYS A 19 8.49 7.37 14.56
N ALA A 20 7.83 7.40 15.71
CA ALA A 20 8.06 6.43 16.80
C ALA A 20 7.64 5.01 16.43
N ASN A 21 6.63 4.87 15.57
CA ASN A 21 6.13 3.59 15.08
C ASN A 21 6.72 3.19 13.72
N HIS A 22 7.81 3.83 13.31
CA HIS A 22 8.48 3.54 12.05
C HIS A 22 8.99 2.10 11.98
N TRP A 23 8.82 1.47 10.84
CA TRP A 23 9.33 0.14 10.53
C TRP A 23 9.86 0.09 9.09
N MET A 24 10.71 -0.88 8.81
CA MET A 24 11.25 -1.13 7.48
C MET A 24 10.81 -2.51 6.98
N PRO A 25 10.60 -2.69 5.66
CA PRO A 25 10.17 -3.97 5.10
C PRO A 25 11.06 -5.16 5.48
N GLN A 26 12.37 -4.93 5.62
CA GLN A 26 13.33 -5.97 5.97
C GLN A 26 13.14 -6.55 7.39
N GLU A 27 12.38 -5.89 8.25
CA GLU A 27 12.02 -6.38 9.58
C GLU A 27 10.98 -7.50 9.52
N ILE A 28 10.29 -7.66 8.37
CA ILE A 28 9.29 -8.70 8.17
C ILE A 28 9.99 -10.01 7.82
N ASN A 29 9.79 -11.03 8.65
CA ASN A 29 10.35 -12.36 8.41
C ASN A 29 9.42 -13.15 7.46
N MET A 30 9.87 -13.35 6.23
CA MET A 30 9.13 -14.07 5.18
C MET A 30 9.46 -15.57 5.09
N THR A 31 10.25 -16.12 5.99
CA THR A 31 10.76 -17.51 5.88
C THR A 31 9.62 -18.53 5.81
N GLN A 32 8.63 -18.41 6.67
CA GLN A 32 7.48 -19.32 6.69
C GLN A 32 6.56 -19.11 5.49
N ASP A 33 6.39 -17.89 5.06
CA ASP A 33 5.57 -17.54 3.90
C ASP A 33 6.18 -18.07 2.61
N ILE A 34 7.50 -18.00 2.46
CA ILE A 34 8.22 -18.55 1.33
C ILE A 34 8.05 -20.07 1.28
N ALA A 35 8.17 -20.75 2.42
CA ALA A 35 7.99 -22.20 2.51
C ALA A 35 6.57 -22.62 2.12
N LEU A 36 5.57 -21.90 2.64
CA LEU A 36 4.16 -22.12 2.31
C LEU A 36 3.87 -21.88 0.82
N TRP A 37 4.41 -20.79 0.27
CA TRP A 37 4.21 -20.43 -1.15
C TRP A 37 4.80 -21.46 -2.10
N ARG A 38 5.94 -22.03 -1.76
CA ARG A 38 6.62 -23.08 -2.56
C ARG A 38 6.04 -24.47 -2.38
N SER A 39 5.28 -24.69 -1.31
CA SER A 39 4.63 -25.98 -1.05
C SER A 39 3.51 -26.25 -2.05
N ASN A 40 3.44 -27.45 -2.59
CA ASN A 40 2.36 -27.86 -3.48
C ASN A 40 1.02 -28.05 -2.75
N ASP A 41 1.05 -28.29 -1.44
CA ASP A 41 -0.12 -28.59 -0.62
C ASP A 41 -0.54 -27.41 0.28
N GLY A 42 0.20 -26.30 0.25
CA GLY A 42 0.00 -25.15 1.16
C GLY A 42 -1.17 -24.29 0.77
N LEU A 43 -1.25 -23.87 -0.48
CA LEU A 43 -2.27 -22.98 -1.02
C LEU A 43 -2.87 -23.53 -2.30
N SER A 44 -4.18 -23.38 -2.46
CA SER A 44 -4.85 -23.65 -3.73
C SER A 44 -4.47 -22.62 -4.81
N GLU A 45 -4.74 -22.93 -6.07
CA GLU A 45 -4.52 -21.98 -7.16
C GLU A 45 -5.36 -20.70 -6.99
N ASP A 46 -6.58 -20.84 -6.50
CA ASP A 46 -7.46 -19.69 -6.27
C ASP A 46 -6.95 -18.80 -5.15
N GLU A 47 -6.45 -19.39 -4.07
CA GLU A 47 -5.81 -18.64 -2.97
C GLU A 47 -4.55 -17.91 -3.45
N ARG A 48 -3.73 -18.56 -4.28
CA ARG A 48 -2.55 -17.95 -4.93
C ARG A 48 -2.95 -16.75 -5.79
N LYS A 49 -3.99 -16.88 -6.59
CA LYS A 49 -4.50 -15.78 -7.44
C LYS A 49 -4.99 -14.60 -6.59
N ILE A 50 -5.67 -14.87 -5.47
CA ILE A 50 -6.13 -13.82 -4.55
C ILE A 50 -4.94 -13.07 -3.98
N VAL A 51 -3.92 -13.75 -3.50
CA VAL A 51 -2.70 -13.13 -2.95
C VAL A 51 -2.01 -12.28 -4.02
N MET A 52 -1.80 -12.82 -5.22
CA MET A 52 -1.13 -12.12 -6.32
C MET A 52 -1.88 -10.87 -6.76
N ARG A 53 -3.20 -10.95 -6.88
CA ARG A 53 -4.05 -9.80 -7.24
C ARG A 53 -4.03 -8.71 -6.19
N ASN A 54 -4.08 -9.08 -4.92
CA ASN A 54 -4.00 -8.14 -3.80
C ASN A 54 -2.64 -7.44 -3.76
N LEU A 55 -1.54 -8.16 -3.90
CA LEU A 55 -0.20 -7.59 -3.94
C LEU A 55 -0.03 -6.63 -5.12
N GLY A 56 -0.52 -7.01 -6.30
CA GLY A 56 -0.50 -6.15 -7.48
C GLY A 56 -1.33 -4.89 -7.31
N PHE A 57 -2.50 -5.00 -6.72
CA PHE A 57 -3.38 -3.87 -6.45
C PHE A 57 -2.75 -2.89 -5.45
N PHE A 58 -2.33 -3.38 -4.29
CA PHE A 58 -1.82 -2.52 -3.23
C PHE A 58 -0.48 -1.87 -3.58
N SER A 59 0.43 -2.59 -4.22
CA SER A 59 1.71 -2.01 -4.65
C SER A 59 1.55 -0.80 -5.60
N THR A 60 0.52 -0.83 -6.43
CA THR A 60 0.22 0.27 -7.35
C THR A 60 -0.63 1.35 -6.71
N ALA A 61 -1.64 0.97 -5.93
CA ALA A 61 -2.54 1.90 -5.27
C ALA A 61 -1.80 2.83 -4.30
N ASP A 62 -0.92 2.29 -3.45
CA ASP A 62 -0.16 3.07 -2.47
C ASP A 62 0.79 4.07 -3.15
N SER A 63 1.40 3.69 -4.27
CA SER A 63 2.21 4.60 -5.07
C SER A 63 1.38 5.76 -5.64
N LEU A 64 0.18 5.49 -6.15
CA LEU A 64 -0.73 6.53 -6.64
C LEU A 64 -1.21 7.46 -5.52
N VAL A 65 -1.50 6.91 -4.34
CA VAL A 65 -1.89 7.71 -3.17
C VAL A 65 -0.76 8.63 -2.74
N ALA A 66 0.46 8.14 -2.63
CA ALA A 66 1.63 8.95 -2.28
C ALA A 66 1.84 10.11 -3.28
N ASN A 67 1.78 9.83 -4.57
CA ASN A 67 1.89 10.85 -5.62
C ASN A 67 0.78 11.89 -5.52
N ASN A 68 -0.46 11.46 -5.30
CA ASN A 68 -1.61 12.36 -5.18
C ASN A 68 -1.48 13.26 -3.94
N LEU A 69 -1.10 12.72 -2.79
CA LEU A 69 -0.87 13.49 -1.56
C LEU A 69 0.19 14.57 -1.76
N VAL A 70 1.33 14.22 -2.36
CA VAL A 70 2.43 15.18 -2.56
C VAL A 70 2.11 16.20 -3.64
N LEU A 71 1.63 15.75 -4.81
CA LEU A 71 1.51 16.62 -5.97
C LEU A 71 0.20 17.43 -6.00
N SER A 72 -0.88 16.91 -5.46
CA SER A 72 -2.20 17.54 -5.56
C SER A 72 -2.64 18.20 -4.28
N ILE A 73 -2.61 17.49 -3.17
CA ILE A 73 -3.17 17.96 -1.89
C ILE A 73 -2.20 18.90 -1.17
N TYR A 74 -0.91 18.59 -1.17
CA TYR A 74 0.12 19.36 -0.46
C TYR A 74 0.11 20.85 -0.84
N ARG A 75 -0.12 21.16 -2.11
CA ARG A 75 -0.15 22.55 -2.61
C ARG A 75 -1.33 23.37 -2.07
N LEU A 76 -2.39 22.69 -1.68
CA LEU A 76 -3.61 23.31 -1.17
C LEU A 76 -3.55 23.58 0.34
N ILE A 77 -2.60 22.98 1.04
CA ILE A 77 -2.45 23.09 2.48
C ILE A 77 -1.40 24.16 2.79
N THR A 78 -1.78 25.13 3.62
CA THR A 78 -0.89 26.23 4.02
C THR A 78 -0.36 26.08 5.45
N ASN A 79 -1.04 25.30 6.29
CA ASN A 79 -0.60 25.07 7.67
C ASN A 79 0.67 24.22 7.71
N PRO A 80 1.76 24.69 8.37
CA PRO A 80 3.03 23.95 8.38
C PRO A 80 2.96 22.57 9.04
N GLU A 81 2.18 22.42 10.10
CA GLU A 81 2.04 21.13 10.80
C GLU A 81 1.29 20.11 9.93
N CYS A 82 0.25 20.55 9.24
CA CYS A 82 -0.47 19.71 8.28
C CYS A 82 0.42 19.31 7.11
N ARG A 83 1.29 20.19 6.64
CA ARG A 83 2.28 19.87 5.61
C ARG A 83 3.27 18.81 6.06
N GLN A 84 3.78 18.91 7.28
CA GLN A 84 4.65 17.89 7.87
C GLN A 84 3.94 16.53 7.95
N TYR A 85 2.71 16.52 8.39
CA TYR A 85 1.90 15.30 8.47
C TYR A 85 1.69 14.66 7.09
N LEU A 86 1.34 15.45 6.07
CA LEU A 86 1.17 14.94 4.70
C LEU A 86 2.46 14.36 4.11
N LEU A 87 3.60 15.00 4.35
CA LEU A 87 4.90 14.49 3.93
C LEU A 87 5.24 13.17 4.62
N ARG A 88 4.95 13.06 5.92
CA ARG A 88 5.14 11.80 6.64
C ARG A 88 4.19 10.72 6.11
N GLN A 89 2.94 11.04 5.85
CA GLN A 89 1.99 10.10 5.28
C GLN A 89 2.42 9.60 3.90
N ALA A 90 2.89 10.50 3.03
CA ALA A 90 3.44 10.11 1.73
C ALA A 90 4.64 9.19 1.87
N PHE A 91 5.50 9.42 2.85
CA PHE A 91 6.63 8.54 3.17
C PHE A 91 6.15 7.16 3.67
N GLU A 92 5.13 7.11 4.54
CA GLU A 92 4.53 5.84 4.99
C GLU A 92 3.98 5.03 3.80
N GLU A 93 3.30 5.67 2.86
CA GLU A 93 2.81 5.00 1.65
C GLU A 93 3.96 4.47 0.78
N ALA A 94 5.07 5.18 0.74
CA ALA A 94 6.27 4.70 0.05
C ALA A 94 6.87 3.45 0.74
N ILE A 95 6.85 3.39 2.08
CA ILE A 95 7.25 2.20 2.84
C ILE A 95 6.31 1.04 2.55
N HIS A 96 5.00 1.26 2.49
CA HIS A 96 4.02 0.23 2.13
C HIS A 96 4.28 -0.32 0.72
N THR A 97 4.52 0.54 -0.26
CA THR A 97 4.88 0.12 -1.62
C THR A 97 6.13 -0.75 -1.63
N HIS A 98 7.16 -0.34 -0.90
CA HIS A 98 8.40 -1.12 -0.76
C HIS A 98 8.13 -2.46 -0.06
N ALA A 99 7.26 -2.50 0.95
CA ALA A 99 6.88 -3.75 1.61
C ALA A 99 6.19 -4.73 0.67
N TYR A 100 5.28 -4.28 -0.17
CA TYR A 100 4.64 -5.13 -1.17
C TYR A 100 5.63 -5.65 -2.21
N GLN A 101 6.55 -4.81 -2.68
CA GLN A 101 7.62 -5.24 -3.57
C GLN A 101 8.53 -6.28 -2.90
N TYR A 102 8.88 -6.07 -1.65
CA TYR A 102 9.66 -7.03 -0.86
C TYR A 102 8.94 -8.38 -0.74
N CYS A 103 7.63 -8.39 -0.50
CA CYS A 103 6.83 -9.62 -0.50
C CYS A 103 6.84 -10.32 -1.86
N ILE A 104 6.63 -9.58 -2.94
CA ILE A 104 6.63 -10.11 -4.31
C ILE A 104 7.98 -10.75 -4.66
N GLU A 105 9.07 -10.07 -4.38
CA GLU A 105 10.42 -10.58 -4.60
C GLU A 105 10.74 -11.80 -3.73
N SER A 106 10.38 -11.75 -2.44
CA SER A 106 10.62 -12.84 -1.48
C SER A 106 9.91 -14.13 -1.88
N LEU A 107 8.68 -14.01 -2.42
CA LEU A 107 7.90 -15.15 -2.89
C LEU A 107 8.32 -15.61 -4.30
N GLY A 108 9.21 -14.88 -4.97
CA GLY A 108 9.69 -15.22 -6.30
C GLY A 108 8.64 -15.04 -7.40
N MET A 109 7.70 -14.11 -7.21
CA MET A 109 6.69 -13.78 -8.21
C MET A 109 7.30 -12.91 -9.32
N ASP A 110 6.77 -13.05 -10.53
CA ASP A 110 7.13 -12.19 -11.66
C ASP A 110 6.39 -10.85 -11.54
N GLU A 111 7.14 -9.76 -11.51
CA GLU A 111 6.58 -8.40 -11.40
C GLU A 111 5.69 -8.04 -12.59
N GLY A 112 6.04 -8.51 -13.79
CA GLY A 112 5.24 -8.29 -15.00
C GLY A 112 3.89 -8.99 -14.92
N GLU A 113 3.83 -10.19 -14.37
CA GLU A 113 2.60 -10.94 -14.15
C GLU A 113 1.70 -10.25 -13.12
N ILE A 114 2.27 -9.79 -12.01
CA ILE A 114 1.58 -9.03 -10.98
C ILE A 114 0.99 -7.73 -11.55
N PHE A 115 1.75 -6.99 -12.36
CA PHE A 115 1.28 -5.78 -13.02
C PHE A 115 0.13 -6.05 -14.00
N ASN A 116 0.20 -7.16 -14.74
CA ASN A 116 -0.87 -7.57 -15.64
C ASN A 116 -2.16 -7.91 -14.87
N MET A 117 -2.07 -8.54 -13.72
CA MET A 117 -3.23 -8.80 -12.85
C MET A 117 -3.88 -7.51 -12.37
N TYR A 118 -3.10 -6.50 -12.01
CA TYR A 118 -3.63 -5.17 -11.69
C TYR A 118 -4.42 -4.57 -12.85
N ARG A 119 -3.92 -4.67 -14.07
CA ARG A 119 -4.63 -4.20 -15.28
C ARG A 119 -5.92 -4.96 -15.53
N GLU A 120 -5.98 -6.24 -15.22
CA GLU A 120 -7.19 -7.05 -15.32
C GLU A 120 -8.26 -6.56 -14.35
N VAL A 121 -7.89 -6.28 -13.10
CA VAL A 121 -8.81 -5.72 -12.10
C VAL A 121 -9.39 -4.39 -12.56
N LEU A 122 -8.59 -3.53 -13.15
CA LEU A 122 -9.06 -2.24 -13.69
C LEU A 122 -9.99 -2.39 -14.90
N ARG A 123 -9.85 -3.47 -15.66
CA ARG A 123 -10.70 -3.76 -16.82
C ARG A 123 -12.02 -4.42 -16.48
N TRP A 124 -12.26 -4.76 -15.20
CA TRP A 124 -13.54 -5.32 -14.80
C TRP A 124 -14.66 -4.40 -15.29
N PRO A 125 -15.65 -4.94 -16.04
CA PRO A 125 -16.67 -4.09 -16.63
C PRO A 125 -17.38 -3.30 -15.53
N ARG A 126 -17.23 -1.99 -15.57
CA ARG A 126 -18.14 -1.12 -14.84
C ARG A 126 -19.53 -1.48 -15.36
N LYS A 127 -20.40 -2.00 -14.49
CA LYS A 127 -21.81 -2.13 -14.82
C LYS A 127 -22.25 -0.78 -15.36
N GLN A 128 -22.52 -0.73 -16.67
CA GLN A 128 -23.19 0.45 -17.20
C GLN A 128 -24.50 0.58 -16.42
N PRO A 129 -24.84 1.76 -15.89
CA PRO A 129 -26.15 1.97 -15.32
C PRO A 129 -27.15 1.59 -16.40
N GLY A 130 -28.06 0.64 -16.09
CA GLY A 130 -29.01 0.09 -17.05
C GLY A 130 -29.81 1.20 -17.70
N HIS A 131 -29.99 1.04 -19.00
CA HIS A 131 -31.03 1.77 -19.75
C HIS A 131 -32.41 1.44 -19.19
#